data_a9c220ea18cbbb736ce75fdc951819ee
#
_entry.id   a9c220ea18cbbb736ce75fdc951819ee
#
_cell.length_a   1.000
_cell.length_b   1.000
_cell.length_c   1.000
_cell.angle_alpha   90.00
_cell.angle_beta   90.00
_cell.angle_gamma   90.00
#
_symmetry.space_group_name_H-M   'P 1'
#
loop_
_entity.id
_entity.type
_entity.pdbx_description
1 polymer ?
#
loop_
_entity_poly.entity_id
_entity_poly.type
_entity_poly.pdbx_seq_one_letter_code
_entity_poly.pdbx_strand_id
1 'polypeptide(L)'
;DQVKKLVMLPGEEIIHVLPQEYKVDSEGEIQEPVGMHGKRLEANFHVVVGQMGSIRNIARCVREAGLEMEALTLEPLASSEAVLTKEEKEAGVAIVDIGGGTTDIAIFKDNIIRHTCVIPYGGGIITDDIKEGCSIIEKHAEQLKVKFGSSVPELEKDSTYVTIPGLHGRPDKEISLKVLAQIINARVEEILEMVNTELKAYGAFEQKKKLIAGIVLTGGGSNLRNLRQLANYTTGFDSRIGFANEYVANDKNQYLKGPEFATSIGLLMESLKIRDKKIIPPEEEIIEEKKEEGSQKLEVANQKTEVETHPSSIIEPPAEIAKPKEQARRSKPTFGQSLMDKVKKFFEEVEE
;
A
#
# COMPACT_ATOMS: atom_id res chain seq x y z
N ASP A 1 -1.89 -16.30 -17.60
CA ASP A 1 -1.70 -17.71 -17.21
C ASP A 1 -0.22 -18.08 -16.99
N GLN A 2 0.72 -17.57 -17.79
CA GLN A 2 2.16 -17.85 -17.58
C GLN A 2 2.69 -17.22 -16.28
N VAL A 3 2.32 -15.99 -15.98
CA VAL A 3 2.73 -15.27 -14.74
C VAL A 3 2.19 -15.99 -13.48
N LYS A 4 0.99 -16.54 -13.53
CA LYS A 4 0.40 -17.31 -12.42
C LYS A 4 1.14 -18.63 -12.12
N LYS A 5 2.03 -19.06 -13.01
CA LYS A 5 2.86 -20.27 -12.85
C LYS A 5 4.27 -19.96 -12.32
N LEU A 6 4.54 -18.69 -11.95
CA LEU A 6 5.81 -18.33 -11.31
C LEU A 6 5.98 -19.12 -10.01
N VAL A 7 7.18 -19.58 -9.78
CA VAL A 7 7.53 -20.29 -8.55
C VAL A 7 7.66 -19.26 -7.44
N MET A 8 6.79 -19.36 -6.45
CA MET A 8 6.81 -18.52 -5.24
C MET A 8 7.63 -19.21 -4.14
N LEU A 9 8.06 -18.41 -3.16
CA LEU A 9 8.66 -18.95 -1.95
C LEU A 9 7.61 -19.74 -1.14
N PRO A 10 8.03 -20.75 -0.36
CA PRO A 10 7.10 -21.49 0.48
C PRO A 10 6.31 -20.57 1.41
N GLY A 11 4.98 -20.64 1.35
CA GLY A 11 4.09 -19.81 2.16
C GLY A 11 3.65 -18.51 1.52
N GLU A 12 4.04 -18.24 0.28
CA GLU A 12 3.61 -17.08 -0.51
C GLU A 12 2.59 -17.46 -1.59
N GLU A 13 1.73 -16.53 -1.92
CA GLU A 13 0.72 -16.66 -2.98
C GLU A 13 0.60 -15.34 -3.75
N ILE A 14 0.40 -15.45 -5.07
CA ILE A 14 0.16 -14.27 -5.93
C ILE A 14 -1.27 -13.78 -5.68
N ILE A 15 -1.38 -12.53 -5.21
CA ILE A 15 -2.66 -11.85 -4.98
C ILE A 15 -3.11 -11.15 -6.25
N HIS A 16 -2.22 -10.36 -6.87
CA HIS A 16 -2.52 -9.61 -8.08
C HIS A 16 -1.43 -9.75 -9.13
N VAL A 17 -1.86 -9.75 -10.39
CA VAL A 17 -1.02 -9.65 -11.58
C VAL A 17 -1.52 -8.45 -12.38
N LEU A 18 -0.79 -7.35 -12.30
CA LEU A 18 -1.20 -6.05 -12.86
C LEU A 18 -0.32 -5.73 -14.07
N PRO A 19 -0.91 -5.63 -15.29
CA PRO A 19 -0.13 -5.30 -16.47
C PRO A 19 0.45 -3.89 -16.36
N GLN A 20 1.70 -3.73 -16.80
CA GLN A 20 2.42 -2.46 -16.81
C GLN A 20 2.49 -1.87 -18.21
N GLU A 21 3.02 -2.63 -19.14
CA GLU A 21 3.13 -2.26 -20.52
C GLU A 21 3.25 -3.52 -21.40
N TYR A 22 2.89 -3.35 -22.65
CA TYR A 22 3.07 -4.35 -23.68
C TYR A 22 4.01 -3.85 -24.76
N LYS A 23 4.66 -4.79 -25.42
CA LYS A 23 5.48 -4.52 -26.59
C LYS A 23 5.13 -5.52 -27.67
N VAL A 24 4.79 -5.03 -28.85
CA VAL A 24 4.49 -5.84 -30.03
C VAL A 24 5.63 -5.67 -31.04
N ASP A 25 6.36 -6.74 -31.30
CA ASP A 25 7.60 -6.75 -32.12
C ASP A 25 8.61 -5.70 -31.62
N SER A 26 8.75 -4.56 -32.32
CA SER A 26 9.69 -3.47 -31.98
C SER A 26 8.98 -2.26 -31.37
N GLU A 27 7.65 -2.24 -31.31
CA GLU A 27 6.85 -1.15 -30.79
C GLU A 27 6.54 -1.38 -29.31
N GLY A 28 7.01 -0.49 -28.44
CA GLY A 28 6.83 -0.54 -26.98
C GLY A 28 5.84 0.50 -26.48
N GLU A 29 5.68 0.58 -25.14
CA GLU A 29 4.79 1.52 -24.44
C GLU A 29 3.30 1.38 -24.82
N ILE A 30 2.90 0.15 -25.23
CA ILE A 30 1.54 -0.16 -25.65
C ILE A 30 0.74 -0.49 -24.37
N GLN A 31 -0.40 0.18 -24.19
CA GLN A 31 -1.32 -0.09 -23.06
C GLN A 31 -2.35 -1.17 -23.40
N GLU A 32 -2.86 -1.19 -24.63
CA GLU A 32 -3.87 -2.13 -25.09
C GLU A 32 -3.41 -2.81 -26.41
N PRO A 33 -2.90 -4.04 -26.34
CA PRO A 33 -2.39 -4.74 -27.53
C PRO A 33 -3.48 -5.48 -28.33
N VAL A 34 -4.73 -5.50 -27.85
CA VAL A 34 -5.82 -6.23 -28.50
C VAL A 34 -6.10 -5.65 -29.89
N GLY A 35 -6.11 -6.52 -30.90
CA GLY A 35 -6.32 -6.10 -32.30
C GLY A 35 -5.06 -5.67 -33.04
N MET A 36 -3.91 -5.59 -32.38
CA MET A 36 -2.63 -5.32 -33.06
C MET A 36 -2.09 -6.56 -33.76
N HIS A 37 -1.54 -6.38 -34.95
CA HIS A 37 -0.85 -7.42 -35.69
C HIS A 37 0.64 -7.45 -35.33
N GLY A 38 1.19 -8.61 -34.97
CA GLY A 38 2.60 -8.80 -34.64
C GLY A 38 2.96 -10.28 -34.54
N LYS A 39 4.26 -10.56 -34.51
CA LYS A 39 4.80 -11.92 -34.34
C LYS A 39 5.22 -12.22 -32.91
N ARG A 40 5.55 -11.17 -32.13
CA ARG A 40 6.06 -11.29 -30.78
C ARG A 40 5.34 -10.29 -29.87
N LEU A 41 4.73 -10.81 -28.82
CA LEU A 41 4.14 -10.01 -27.73
C LEU A 41 5.00 -10.19 -26.48
N GLU A 42 5.53 -9.11 -25.95
CA GLU A 42 6.17 -9.05 -24.64
C GLU A 42 5.26 -8.24 -23.70
N ALA A 43 5.22 -8.61 -22.42
CA ALA A 43 4.44 -7.90 -21.42
C ALA A 43 5.19 -7.83 -20.10
N ASN A 44 5.18 -6.65 -19.49
CA ASN A 44 5.67 -6.44 -18.14
C ASN A 44 4.50 -6.42 -17.16
N PHE A 45 4.67 -7.09 -16.02
CA PHE A 45 3.64 -7.18 -14.99
C PHE A 45 4.19 -6.74 -13.63
N HIS A 46 3.37 -6.01 -12.89
CA HIS A 46 3.56 -5.83 -11.45
C HIS A 46 2.85 -6.97 -10.73
N VAL A 47 3.62 -7.82 -10.05
CA VAL A 47 3.10 -9.00 -9.35
C VAL A 47 3.09 -8.70 -7.86
N VAL A 48 1.91 -8.74 -7.24
CA VAL A 48 1.75 -8.59 -5.80
C VAL A 48 1.64 -9.96 -5.17
N VAL A 49 2.51 -10.20 -4.21
CA VAL A 49 2.62 -11.46 -3.48
C VAL A 49 2.24 -11.24 -2.02
N GLY A 50 1.47 -12.14 -1.46
CA GLY A 50 1.06 -12.09 -0.06
C GLY A 50 1.39 -13.38 0.69
N GLN A 51 1.48 -13.25 2.02
CA GLN A 51 1.68 -14.39 2.90
C GLN A 51 0.39 -15.21 2.99
N MET A 52 0.45 -16.48 2.61
CA MET A 52 -0.70 -17.40 2.60
C MET A 52 -1.37 -17.52 3.97
N GLY A 53 -0.60 -17.41 5.06
CA GLY A 53 -1.12 -17.41 6.42
C GLY A 53 -2.08 -16.24 6.69
N SER A 54 -1.71 -15.03 6.27
CA SER A 54 -2.53 -13.82 6.41
C SER A 54 -3.80 -13.92 5.56
N ILE A 55 -3.66 -14.36 4.30
CA ILE A 55 -4.80 -14.55 3.38
C ILE A 55 -5.81 -15.55 3.96
N ARG A 56 -5.33 -16.69 4.48
CA ARG A 56 -6.19 -17.72 5.10
C ARG A 56 -6.87 -17.22 6.36
N ASN A 57 -6.19 -16.40 7.18
CA ASN A 57 -6.78 -15.81 8.38
C ASN A 57 -7.92 -14.86 8.02
N ILE A 58 -7.75 -13.99 7.01
CA ILE A 58 -8.82 -13.11 6.52
C ILE A 58 -10.01 -13.95 6.04
N ALA A 59 -9.76 -14.94 5.17
CA ALA A 59 -10.80 -15.81 4.64
C ALA A 59 -11.54 -16.60 5.76
N ARG A 60 -10.82 -17.00 6.80
CA ARG A 60 -11.40 -17.66 7.97
C ARG A 60 -12.30 -16.71 8.76
N CYS A 61 -11.84 -15.48 9.04
CA CYS A 61 -12.66 -14.49 9.77
C CYS A 61 -13.96 -14.17 9.03
N VAL A 62 -13.90 -13.99 7.69
CA VAL A 62 -15.10 -13.76 6.87
C VAL A 62 -16.06 -14.94 6.96
N ARG A 63 -15.56 -16.17 6.87
CA ARG A 63 -16.38 -17.38 6.97
C ARG A 63 -16.99 -17.58 8.36
N GLU A 64 -16.23 -17.31 9.41
CA GLU A 64 -16.74 -17.38 10.80
C GLU A 64 -17.82 -16.34 11.07
N ALA A 65 -17.79 -15.21 10.35
CA ALA A 65 -18.87 -14.21 10.35
C ALA A 65 -20.12 -14.65 9.54
N GLY A 66 -20.12 -15.85 8.95
CA GLY A 66 -21.22 -16.36 8.12
C GLY A 66 -21.29 -15.75 6.72
N LEU A 67 -20.18 -15.19 6.24
CA LEU A 67 -20.06 -14.55 4.92
C LEU A 67 -19.15 -15.38 4.01
N GLU A 68 -19.25 -15.14 2.71
CA GLU A 68 -18.35 -15.69 1.71
C GLU A 68 -17.42 -14.60 1.16
N MET A 69 -16.15 -14.94 0.98
CA MET A 69 -15.17 -14.03 0.38
C MET A 69 -15.21 -14.19 -1.14
N GLU A 70 -15.68 -13.18 -1.84
CA GLU A 70 -15.77 -13.18 -3.31
C GLU A 70 -14.44 -12.85 -3.97
N ALA A 71 -13.72 -11.87 -3.44
CA ALA A 71 -12.44 -11.42 -3.96
C ALA A 71 -11.53 -10.91 -2.84
N LEU A 72 -10.25 -10.82 -3.14
CA LEU A 72 -9.23 -10.20 -2.28
C LEU A 72 -8.56 -9.07 -3.07
N THR A 73 -8.54 -7.88 -2.49
CA THR A 73 -7.95 -6.70 -3.12
C THR A 73 -6.92 -6.08 -2.20
N LEU A 74 -5.80 -5.63 -2.78
CA LEU A 74 -4.78 -4.90 -2.06
C LEU A 74 -5.33 -3.55 -1.59
N GLU A 75 -5.10 -3.19 -0.33
CA GLU A 75 -5.64 -1.99 0.30
C GLU A 75 -5.42 -0.71 -0.50
N PRO A 76 -4.20 -0.33 -0.92
CA PRO A 76 -3.98 0.91 -1.67
C PRO A 76 -4.60 0.90 -3.08
N LEU A 77 -4.90 -0.28 -3.66
CA LEU A 77 -5.70 -0.35 -4.89
C LEU A 77 -7.14 0.08 -4.62
N ALA A 78 -7.75 -0.48 -3.57
CA ALA A 78 -9.10 -0.12 -3.19
C ALA A 78 -9.18 1.37 -2.84
N SER A 79 -8.32 1.87 -1.94
CA SER A 79 -8.30 3.27 -1.53
C SER A 79 -8.11 4.23 -2.72
N SER A 80 -7.27 3.84 -3.70
CA SER A 80 -7.04 4.64 -4.90
C SER A 80 -8.29 4.81 -5.78
N GLU A 81 -9.16 3.81 -5.83
CA GLU A 81 -10.42 3.90 -6.59
C GLU A 81 -11.40 4.89 -5.95
N ALA A 82 -11.34 5.06 -4.63
CA ALA A 82 -12.21 5.94 -3.90
C ALA A 82 -11.74 7.40 -3.85
N VAL A 83 -10.42 7.66 -3.91
CA VAL A 83 -9.86 8.99 -3.61
C VAL A 83 -9.05 9.63 -4.72
N LEU A 84 -8.62 8.88 -5.75
CA LEU A 84 -7.85 9.41 -6.86
C LEU A 84 -8.71 9.63 -8.09
N THR A 85 -8.49 10.75 -8.77
CA THR A 85 -9.08 10.97 -10.10
C THR A 85 -8.27 10.30 -11.20
N LYS A 86 -8.86 10.15 -12.38
CA LYS A 86 -8.16 9.61 -13.56
C LYS A 86 -7.01 10.51 -13.99
N GLU A 87 -7.19 11.81 -13.91
CA GLU A 87 -6.20 12.84 -14.27
C GLU A 87 -5.00 12.77 -13.33
N GLU A 88 -5.20 12.54 -12.02
CA GLU A 88 -4.12 12.33 -11.05
C GLU A 88 -3.35 11.04 -11.36
N LYS A 89 -4.05 9.94 -11.62
CA LYS A 89 -3.42 8.66 -12.01
C LYS A 89 -2.64 8.78 -13.33
N GLU A 90 -3.11 9.58 -14.27
CA GLU A 90 -2.42 9.85 -15.53
C GLU A 90 -1.18 10.72 -15.32
N ALA A 91 -1.32 11.85 -14.62
CA ALA A 91 -0.24 12.80 -14.38
C ALA A 91 0.91 12.24 -13.53
N GLY A 92 0.61 11.24 -12.70
CA GLY A 92 1.54 10.64 -11.74
C GLY A 92 1.27 11.12 -10.32
N VAL A 93 0.88 10.19 -9.44
CA VAL A 93 0.49 10.43 -8.06
C VAL A 93 0.94 9.27 -7.18
N ALA A 94 1.32 9.56 -5.93
CA ALA A 94 1.45 8.57 -4.88
C ALA A 94 0.26 8.67 -3.92
N ILE A 95 -0.46 7.58 -3.70
CA ILE A 95 -1.40 7.47 -2.59
C ILE A 95 -0.66 6.89 -1.39
N VAL A 96 -0.86 7.48 -0.23
CA VAL A 96 -0.29 7.07 1.06
C VAL A 96 -1.44 6.90 2.04
N ASP A 97 -1.81 5.66 2.29
CA ASP A 97 -2.87 5.28 3.21
C ASP A 97 -2.28 5.01 4.60
N ILE A 98 -2.48 5.92 5.54
CA ILE A 98 -1.97 5.79 6.91
C ILE A 98 -3.07 5.15 7.76
N GLY A 99 -3.01 3.83 7.85
CA GLY A 99 -3.91 3.02 8.64
C GLY A 99 -3.57 2.99 10.13
N GLY A 100 -4.15 2.03 10.85
CA GLY A 100 -3.84 1.80 12.27
C GLY A 100 -2.51 1.09 12.48
N GLY A 101 -2.22 0.04 11.73
CA GLY A 101 -1.02 -0.80 11.86
C GLY A 101 0.04 -0.55 10.80
N THR A 102 -0.37 -0.15 9.62
CA THR A 102 0.49 0.02 8.44
C THR A 102 0.30 1.37 7.79
N THR A 103 1.26 1.75 6.96
CA THR A 103 1.13 2.81 5.97
C THR A 103 1.39 2.19 4.61
N ASP A 104 0.38 2.19 3.76
CA ASP A 104 0.36 1.54 2.47
C ASP A 104 0.55 2.57 1.35
N ILE A 105 1.47 2.29 0.43
CA ILE A 105 1.84 3.19 -0.65
C ILE A 105 1.53 2.53 -1.99
N ALA A 106 0.89 3.27 -2.89
CA ALA A 106 0.84 2.91 -4.30
C ALA A 106 1.15 4.12 -5.17
N ILE A 107 1.95 3.92 -6.21
CA ILE A 107 2.30 4.96 -7.18
C ILE A 107 1.64 4.64 -8.50
N PHE A 108 0.91 5.61 -9.03
CA PHE A 108 0.26 5.56 -10.32
C PHE A 108 0.92 6.54 -11.28
N LYS A 109 1.04 6.16 -12.54
CA LYS A 109 1.40 7.03 -13.66
C LYS A 109 0.86 6.44 -14.95
N ASP A 110 0.40 7.29 -15.86
CA ASP A 110 -0.21 6.88 -17.12
C ASP A 110 -1.42 5.94 -16.92
N ASN A 111 -2.17 6.16 -15.83
CA ASN A 111 -3.28 5.31 -15.35
C ASN A 111 -2.87 3.87 -14.95
N ILE A 112 -1.59 3.60 -14.81
CA ILE A 112 -1.03 2.29 -14.46
C ILE A 112 -0.39 2.37 -13.08
N ILE A 113 -0.60 1.34 -12.26
CA ILE A 113 0.11 1.20 -11.01
C ILE A 113 1.57 0.81 -11.30
N ARG A 114 2.51 1.60 -10.81
CA ARG A 114 3.95 1.43 -11.08
C ARG A 114 4.72 0.84 -9.91
N HIS A 115 4.28 1.10 -8.71
CA HIS A 115 4.96 0.66 -7.49
C HIS A 115 3.96 0.48 -6.35
N THR A 116 4.20 -0.49 -5.47
CA THR A 116 3.48 -0.67 -4.21
C THR A 116 4.46 -1.01 -3.10
N CYS A 117 4.23 -0.48 -1.91
CA CYS A 117 5.02 -0.77 -0.72
C CYS A 117 4.13 -0.71 0.52
N VAL A 118 4.51 -1.45 1.56
CA VAL A 118 3.87 -1.45 2.87
C VAL A 118 4.91 -1.10 3.92
N ILE A 119 4.69 -0.04 4.65
CA ILE A 119 5.48 0.37 5.82
C ILE A 119 4.77 -0.18 7.07
N PRO A 120 5.45 -0.97 7.94
CA PRO A 120 4.82 -1.63 9.08
C PRO A 120 4.62 -0.68 10.28
N TYR A 121 4.28 0.58 10.01
CA TYR A 121 3.97 1.62 10.98
C TYR A 121 2.75 2.39 10.54
N GLY A 122 1.88 2.71 11.51
CA GLY A 122 0.65 3.48 11.30
C GLY A 122 0.25 4.24 12.56
N GLY A 123 -1.03 4.53 12.72
CA GLY A 123 -1.56 5.28 13.86
C GLY A 123 -1.37 4.61 15.22
N GLY A 124 -1.25 3.29 15.27
CA GLY A 124 -1.07 2.53 16.52
C GLY A 124 0.25 2.84 17.22
N ILE A 125 1.36 2.88 16.47
CA ILE A 125 2.67 3.17 17.06
C ILE A 125 2.73 4.61 17.61
N ILE A 126 2.01 5.56 16.99
CA ILE A 126 1.86 6.93 17.51
C ILE A 126 1.16 6.91 18.88
N THR A 127 0.14 6.06 19.02
CA THR A 127 -0.56 5.87 20.31
C THR A 127 0.36 5.29 21.38
N ASP A 128 1.21 4.32 21.01
CA ASP A 128 2.20 3.75 21.93
C ASP A 128 3.24 4.78 22.37
N ASP A 129 3.73 5.61 21.44
CA ASP A 129 4.67 6.70 21.79
C ASP A 129 4.03 7.72 22.74
N ILE A 130 2.77 8.10 22.51
CA ILE A 130 2.02 8.99 23.42
C ILE A 130 1.83 8.32 24.79
N LYS A 131 1.46 7.04 24.81
CA LYS A 131 1.30 6.26 26.05
C LYS A 131 2.57 6.26 26.88
N GLU A 132 3.72 6.03 26.25
CA GLU A 132 5.01 6.01 26.91
C GLU A 132 5.47 7.41 27.31
N GLY A 133 5.50 8.36 26.35
CA GLY A 133 5.97 9.72 26.58
C GLY A 133 5.13 10.48 27.60
N CYS A 134 3.79 10.27 27.60
CA CYS A 134 2.92 10.86 28.60
C CYS A 134 2.68 9.96 29.83
N SER A 135 3.23 8.75 29.90
CA SER A 135 3.02 7.77 30.99
C SER A 135 1.53 7.63 31.38
N ILE A 136 0.68 7.33 30.41
CA ILE A 136 -0.77 7.17 30.53
C ILE A 136 -1.21 5.84 29.95
N ILE A 137 -2.47 5.44 30.17
CA ILE A 137 -3.00 4.22 29.55
C ILE A 137 -3.30 4.43 28.07
N GLU A 138 -3.21 3.35 27.29
CA GLU A 138 -3.44 3.34 25.83
C GLU A 138 -4.77 4.00 25.43
N LYS A 139 -5.85 3.73 26.14
CA LYS A 139 -7.16 4.34 25.87
C LYS A 139 -7.10 5.88 25.91
N HIS A 140 -6.41 6.44 26.90
CA HIS A 140 -6.26 7.91 27.00
C HIS A 140 -5.30 8.46 25.95
N ALA A 141 -4.22 7.71 25.63
CA ALA A 141 -3.30 8.08 24.57
C ALA A 141 -4.01 8.17 23.21
N GLU A 142 -4.84 7.17 22.87
CA GLU A 142 -5.65 7.17 21.65
C GLU A 142 -6.65 8.33 21.63
N GLN A 143 -7.32 8.58 22.76
CA GLN A 143 -8.23 9.74 22.85
C GLN A 143 -7.53 11.07 22.68
N LEU A 144 -6.31 11.24 23.22
CA LEU A 144 -5.50 12.43 23.03
C LEU A 144 -5.10 12.60 21.56
N LYS A 145 -4.60 11.53 20.93
CA LYS A 145 -4.24 11.53 19.51
C LYS A 145 -5.40 11.97 18.63
N VAL A 146 -6.55 11.33 18.78
CA VAL A 146 -7.73 11.57 17.93
C VAL A 146 -8.30 12.98 18.14
N LYS A 147 -8.38 13.47 19.40
CA LYS A 147 -9.03 14.75 19.69
C LYS A 147 -8.12 15.95 19.56
N PHE A 148 -6.84 15.80 19.91
CA PHE A 148 -5.91 16.90 20.05
C PHE A 148 -4.63 16.73 19.24
N GLY A 149 -4.42 15.60 18.57
CA GLY A 149 -3.21 15.30 17.81
C GLY A 149 -2.91 16.34 16.75
N SER A 150 -1.66 16.81 16.74
CA SER A 150 -1.11 17.73 15.74
C SER A 150 0.27 17.23 15.33
N SER A 151 0.59 17.32 14.03
CA SER A 151 1.89 16.91 13.51
C SER A 151 2.92 18.04 13.50
N VAL A 152 2.54 19.27 13.86
CA VAL A 152 3.41 20.45 13.82
C VAL A 152 3.38 21.17 15.18
N PRO A 153 4.37 20.92 16.06
CA PRO A 153 4.41 21.45 17.41
C PRO A 153 4.44 22.98 17.48
N GLU A 154 5.02 23.64 16.48
CA GLU A 154 5.18 25.09 16.40
C GLU A 154 3.83 25.83 16.27
N LEU A 155 2.80 25.12 15.83
CA LEU A 155 1.45 25.68 15.72
C LEU A 155 0.63 25.54 17.01
N GLU A 156 1.14 24.81 18.02
CA GLU A 156 0.49 24.64 19.31
C GLU A 156 0.96 25.71 20.30
N LYS A 157 0.02 26.21 21.11
CA LYS A 157 0.33 27.22 22.12
C LYS A 157 0.94 26.58 23.36
N ASP A 158 2.00 27.16 23.91
CA ASP A 158 2.69 26.69 25.10
C ASP A 158 1.80 26.60 26.35
N SER A 159 0.75 27.42 26.43
CA SER A 159 -0.14 27.51 27.59
C SER A 159 -1.38 26.60 27.52
N THR A 160 -1.46 25.70 26.55
CA THR A 160 -2.65 24.85 26.38
C THR A 160 -2.38 23.45 26.92
N TYR A 161 -3.17 23.02 27.92
CA TYR A 161 -3.07 21.73 28.58
C TYR A 161 -4.39 20.97 28.50
N VAL A 162 -4.29 19.65 28.54
CA VAL A 162 -5.44 18.74 28.66
C VAL A 162 -5.27 17.92 29.93
N THR A 163 -6.32 17.89 30.75
CA THR A 163 -6.33 17.10 32.00
C THR A 163 -6.83 15.70 31.73
N ILE A 164 -6.06 14.72 32.15
CA ILE A 164 -6.40 13.27 32.10
C ILE A 164 -6.66 12.76 33.51
N PRO A 165 -7.80 12.09 33.75
CA PRO A 165 -8.11 11.52 35.05
C PRO A 165 -7.04 10.55 35.54
N GLY A 166 -6.61 10.71 36.78
CA GLY A 166 -5.68 9.79 37.42
C GLY A 166 -6.29 8.41 37.68
N LEU A 167 -5.45 7.37 37.71
CA LEU A 167 -5.89 5.99 37.99
C LEU A 167 -6.02 5.79 39.51
N HIS A 168 -7.20 5.23 39.94
CA HIS A 168 -7.43 4.76 41.30
C HIS A 168 -6.86 5.65 42.45
N GLY A 169 -7.36 6.89 42.52
CA GLY A 169 -6.99 7.82 43.59
C GLY A 169 -5.65 8.55 43.41
N ARG A 170 -5.02 8.41 42.23
CA ARG A 170 -3.90 9.30 41.85
C ARG A 170 -4.45 10.64 41.36
N PRO A 171 -3.69 11.72 41.53
CA PRO A 171 -4.07 13.03 41.01
C PRO A 171 -4.21 12.98 39.48
N ASP A 172 -5.05 13.88 38.97
CA ASP A 172 -5.18 14.09 37.54
C ASP A 172 -3.86 14.56 36.95
N LYS A 173 -3.61 14.19 35.69
CA LYS A 173 -2.39 14.55 34.97
C LYS A 173 -2.68 15.60 33.93
N GLU A 174 -1.95 16.69 33.97
CA GLU A 174 -1.95 17.72 32.92
C GLU A 174 -0.93 17.41 31.85
N ILE A 175 -1.33 17.45 30.59
CA ILE A 175 -0.48 17.20 29.43
C ILE A 175 -0.53 18.43 28.53
N SER A 176 0.64 19.00 28.27
CA SER A 176 0.78 20.12 27.31
C SER A 176 0.49 19.62 25.89
N LEU A 177 -0.35 20.36 25.14
CA LEU A 177 -0.62 20.04 23.74
C LEU A 177 0.64 20.17 22.87
N LYS A 178 1.57 21.05 23.22
CA LYS A 178 2.84 21.18 22.53
C LYS A 178 3.72 19.95 22.69
N VAL A 179 3.81 19.40 23.93
CA VAL A 179 4.54 18.13 24.18
C VAL A 179 3.87 16.97 23.44
N LEU A 180 2.55 16.90 23.48
CA LEU A 180 1.81 15.90 22.71
C LEU A 180 2.13 15.99 21.21
N ALA A 181 2.14 17.20 20.65
CA ALA A 181 2.46 17.42 19.25
C ALA A 181 3.93 17.08 18.93
N GLN A 182 4.87 17.29 19.84
CA GLN A 182 6.27 16.90 19.66
C GLN A 182 6.43 15.38 19.58
N ILE A 183 5.74 14.62 20.44
CA ILE A 183 5.74 13.17 20.40
C ILE A 183 5.17 12.68 19.07
N ILE A 184 4.03 13.21 18.67
CA ILE A 184 3.37 12.84 17.40
C ILE A 184 4.25 13.21 16.19
N ASN A 185 4.81 14.42 16.17
CA ASN A 185 5.68 14.90 15.11
C ASN A 185 6.84 13.96 14.86
N ALA A 186 7.57 13.57 15.91
CA ALA A 186 8.74 12.71 15.78
C ALA A 186 8.41 11.36 15.09
N ARG A 187 7.27 10.78 15.43
CA ARG A 187 6.86 9.51 14.79
C ARG A 187 6.32 9.71 13.38
N VAL A 188 5.53 10.73 13.16
CA VAL A 188 4.97 11.01 11.83
C VAL A 188 6.08 11.40 10.85
N GLU A 189 7.07 12.17 11.29
CA GLU A 189 8.25 12.51 10.49
C GLU A 189 9.01 11.25 10.07
N GLU A 190 9.23 10.30 10.99
CA GLU A 190 9.85 9.00 10.66
C GLU A 190 9.04 8.22 9.60
N ILE A 191 7.72 8.13 9.74
CA ILE A 191 6.87 7.47 8.75
C ILE A 191 7.00 8.19 7.39
N LEU A 192 6.96 9.51 7.36
CA LEU A 192 7.08 10.29 6.14
C LEU A 192 8.48 10.19 5.50
N GLU A 193 9.54 10.05 6.30
CA GLU A 193 10.90 9.77 5.79
C GLU A 193 10.98 8.38 5.11
N MET A 194 10.30 7.37 5.66
CA MET A 194 10.19 6.07 5.01
C MET A 194 9.41 6.18 3.70
N VAL A 195 8.27 6.90 3.69
CA VAL A 195 7.54 7.21 2.46
C VAL A 195 8.46 7.88 1.43
N ASN A 196 9.21 8.89 1.84
CA ASN A 196 10.14 9.61 0.95
C ASN A 196 11.24 8.69 0.40
N THR A 197 11.70 7.72 1.21
CA THR A 197 12.69 6.72 0.78
C THR A 197 12.11 5.83 -0.33
N GLU A 198 10.86 5.38 -0.20
CA GLU A 198 10.17 4.61 -1.24
C GLU A 198 9.93 5.42 -2.52
N LEU A 199 9.55 6.70 -2.39
CA LEU A 199 9.41 7.61 -3.53
C LEU A 199 10.74 7.81 -4.26
N LYS A 200 11.85 7.93 -3.54
CA LYS A 200 13.21 8.01 -4.11
C LYS A 200 13.62 6.70 -4.78
N ALA A 201 13.33 5.56 -4.17
CA ALA A 201 13.61 4.24 -4.74
C ALA A 201 12.86 4.01 -6.06
N TYR A 202 11.61 4.47 -6.15
CA TYR A 202 10.86 4.49 -7.41
C TYR A 202 11.48 5.45 -8.45
N GLY A 203 12.19 6.49 -8.04
CA GLY A 203 12.73 7.56 -8.91
C GLY A 203 11.75 8.69 -9.16
N ALA A 204 10.85 8.99 -8.23
CA ALA A 204 9.79 10.00 -8.36
C ALA A 204 10.32 11.43 -8.64
N PHE A 205 11.59 11.69 -8.40
CA PHE A 205 12.27 12.96 -8.70
C PHE A 205 12.88 13.02 -10.11
N GLU A 206 12.95 11.92 -10.83
CA GLU A 206 13.42 11.85 -12.19
C GLU A 206 12.36 12.40 -13.17
N GLN A 207 12.78 13.11 -14.23
CA GLN A 207 11.83 13.74 -15.17
C GLN A 207 10.80 12.77 -15.74
N LYS A 208 11.22 11.54 -16.11
CA LYS A 208 10.33 10.52 -16.70
C LYS A 208 9.34 9.92 -15.71
N LYS A 209 9.69 9.89 -14.40
CA LYS A 209 8.90 9.29 -13.34
C LYS A 209 8.30 10.30 -12.38
N LYS A 210 8.41 11.59 -12.70
CA LYS A 210 7.94 12.69 -11.85
C LYS A 210 6.45 12.55 -11.55
N LEU A 211 6.10 12.72 -10.27
CA LEU A 211 4.73 12.72 -9.79
C LEU A 211 4.19 14.15 -9.82
N ILE A 212 3.50 14.51 -10.91
CA ILE A 212 2.99 15.87 -11.12
C ILE A 212 1.84 16.18 -10.15
N ALA A 213 0.99 15.18 -9.88
CA ALA A 213 -0.10 15.34 -8.91
C ALA A 213 0.34 15.14 -7.44
N GLY A 214 1.65 14.90 -7.20
CA GLY A 214 2.21 14.82 -5.85
C GLY A 214 1.74 13.64 -5.02
N ILE A 215 1.33 13.89 -3.77
CA ILE A 215 0.96 12.87 -2.80
C ILE A 215 -0.49 13.07 -2.34
N VAL A 216 -1.25 12.00 -2.28
CA VAL A 216 -2.59 11.97 -1.69
C VAL A 216 -2.53 11.13 -0.40
N LEU A 217 -2.75 11.80 0.74
CA LEU A 217 -2.78 11.18 2.06
C LEU A 217 -4.20 10.73 2.39
N THR A 218 -4.39 9.48 2.78
CA THR A 218 -5.69 8.94 3.18
C THR A 218 -5.55 8.02 4.40
N GLY A 219 -6.62 7.34 4.79
CA GLY A 219 -6.65 6.54 6.00
C GLY A 219 -6.89 7.35 7.28
N GLY A 220 -7.11 6.66 8.39
CA GLY A 220 -7.44 7.28 9.68
C GLY A 220 -6.34 8.20 10.21
N GLY A 221 -5.06 7.90 9.93
CA GLY A 221 -3.91 8.73 10.30
C GLY A 221 -3.90 10.10 9.62
N SER A 222 -4.54 10.21 8.45
CA SER A 222 -4.65 11.49 7.72
C SER A 222 -5.51 12.54 8.41
N ASN A 223 -6.28 12.15 9.43
CA ASN A 223 -7.04 13.06 10.27
C ASN A 223 -6.17 13.87 11.26
N LEU A 224 -4.89 13.53 11.42
CA LEU A 224 -3.98 14.31 12.26
C LEU A 224 -3.88 15.75 11.75
N ARG A 225 -4.05 16.71 12.65
CA ARG A 225 -3.94 18.13 12.31
C ARG A 225 -2.55 18.44 11.76
N ASN A 226 -2.53 19.28 10.73
CA ASN A 226 -1.31 19.78 10.07
C ASN A 226 -0.45 18.71 9.37
N LEU A 227 -0.94 17.46 9.23
CA LEU A 227 -0.21 16.38 8.56
C LEU A 227 0.22 16.75 7.14
N ARG A 228 -0.67 17.42 6.38
CA ARG A 228 -0.35 17.87 5.02
C ARG A 228 0.87 18.80 4.97
N GLN A 229 0.98 19.75 5.94
CA GLN A 229 2.11 20.65 5.97
C GLN A 229 3.42 19.91 6.26
N LEU A 230 3.40 18.98 7.22
CA LEU A 230 4.56 18.17 7.53
C LEU A 230 4.96 17.27 6.34
N ALA A 231 3.98 16.67 5.67
CA ALA A 231 4.23 15.83 4.49
C ALA A 231 4.88 16.64 3.35
N ASN A 232 4.37 17.84 3.05
CA ASN A 232 4.98 18.72 2.05
C ASN A 232 6.43 19.07 2.40
N TYR A 233 6.68 19.37 3.68
CA TYR A 233 8.02 19.73 4.15
C TYR A 233 9.00 18.55 4.06
N THR A 234 8.59 17.37 4.55
CA THR A 234 9.47 16.19 4.64
C THR A 234 9.74 15.57 3.27
N THR A 235 8.72 15.51 2.40
CA THR A 235 8.83 14.81 1.11
C THR A 235 9.23 15.73 -0.05
N GLY A 236 8.99 17.03 0.07
CA GLY A 236 9.20 18.00 -1.01
C GLY A 236 8.15 17.94 -2.12
N PHE A 237 7.09 17.14 -1.97
CA PHE A 237 5.95 17.07 -2.89
C PHE A 237 4.76 17.84 -2.34
N ASP A 238 3.96 18.41 -3.23
CA ASP A 238 2.64 18.89 -2.85
C ASP A 238 1.78 17.71 -2.41
N SER A 239 1.01 17.91 -1.33
CA SER A 239 0.10 16.87 -0.86
C SER A 239 -1.31 17.40 -0.60
N ARG A 240 -2.29 16.51 -0.68
CA ARG A 240 -3.68 16.75 -0.28
C ARG A 240 -4.21 15.59 0.56
N ILE A 241 -5.26 15.84 1.32
CA ILE A 241 -6.00 14.75 1.97
C ILE A 241 -7.01 14.19 0.96
N GLY A 242 -7.02 12.86 0.83
CA GLY A 242 -7.94 12.12 -0.02
C GLY A 242 -9.21 11.78 0.72
N PHE A 243 -10.33 12.23 0.20
CA PHE A 243 -11.66 11.93 0.70
C PHE A 243 -12.44 11.13 -0.34
N ALA A 244 -13.19 10.13 0.09
CA ALA A 244 -13.99 9.28 -0.79
C ALA A 244 -15.39 9.83 -1.11
N ASN A 245 -15.68 11.06 -0.74
CA ASN A 245 -17.01 11.67 -0.79
C ASN A 245 -17.53 12.01 -2.19
N GLU A 246 -16.67 12.08 -3.21
CA GLU A 246 -17.08 12.34 -4.59
C GLU A 246 -17.97 11.21 -5.17
N TYR A 247 -17.78 9.99 -4.67
CA TYR A 247 -18.48 8.79 -5.13
C TYR A 247 -19.65 8.38 -4.24
N VAL A 248 -19.86 9.06 -3.10
CA VAL A 248 -20.95 8.77 -2.15
C VAL A 248 -22.06 9.77 -2.31
N ALA A 249 -23.14 9.35 -3.03
CA ALA A 249 -24.32 10.19 -3.21
C ALA A 249 -25.16 10.25 -1.92
N ASN A 250 -25.63 11.47 -1.56
CA ASN A 250 -26.65 11.69 -0.53
C ASN A 250 -26.36 11.12 0.87
N ASP A 251 -25.12 11.14 1.33
CA ASP A 251 -24.81 10.91 2.75
C ASP A 251 -25.40 12.05 3.59
N LYS A 252 -26.65 11.86 4.05
CA LYS A 252 -27.38 12.84 4.89
C LYS A 252 -26.66 13.08 6.22
N ASN A 253 -25.87 12.15 6.70
CA ASN A 253 -25.22 12.19 8.01
C ASN A 253 -23.76 12.65 7.93
N GLN A 254 -23.18 12.82 6.73
CA GLN A 254 -21.78 13.15 6.50
C GLN A 254 -20.80 12.18 7.17
N TYR A 255 -21.28 11.00 7.57
CA TYR A 255 -20.51 10.04 8.37
C TYR A 255 -19.40 9.38 7.56
N LEU A 256 -19.64 9.12 6.28
CA LEU A 256 -18.71 8.44 5.38
C LEU A 256 -17.72 9.38 4.67
N LYS A 257 -17.61 10.64 5.13
CA LYS A 257 -16.77 11.64 4.46
C LYS A 257 -15.30 11.63 4.88
N GLY A 258 -14.97 10.94 5.95
CA GLY A 258 -13.61 10.89 6.46
C GLY A 258 -12.67 10.07 5.56
N PRO A 259 -11.35 10.37 5.56
CA PRO A 259 -10.36 9.61 4.82
C PRO A 259 -10.23 8.16 5.34
N GLU A 260 -10.66 7.88 6.56
CA GLU A 260 -10.69 6.55 7.17
C GLU A 260 -11.62 5.56 6.46
N PHE A 261 -12.56 6.04 5.63
CA PHE A 261 -13.48 5.19 4.86
C PHE A 261 -13.01 4.92 3.42
N ALA A 262 -11.86 5.45 3.02
CA ALA A 262 -11.36 5.33 1.65
C ALA A 262 -11.31 3.88 1.16
N THR A 263 -10.69 2.98 1.93
CA THR A 263 -10.57 1.56 1.60
C THR A 263 -11.93 0.88 1.50
N SER A 264 -12.82 1.13 2.46
CA SER A 264 -14.16 0.50 2.48
C SER A 264 -15.01 0.91 1.28
N ILE A 265 -14.97 2.20 0.93
CA ILE A 265 -15.68 2.73 -0.24
C ILE A 265 -15.07 2.20 -1.53
N GLY A 266 -13.73 2.14 -1.60
CA GLY A 266 -13.03 1.59 -2.75
C GLY A 266 -13.35 0.11 -2.99
N LEU A 267 -13.39 -0.71 -1.94
CA LEU A 267 -13.81 -2.12 -2.03
C LEU A 267 -15.25 -2.25 -2.54
N LEU A 268 -16.16 -1.39 -2.07
CA LEU A 268 -17.53 -1.36 -2.57
C LEU A 268 -17.58 -1.02 -4.07
N MET A 269 -16.84 0.01 -4.50
CA MET A 269 -16.76 0.41 -5.90
C MET A 269 -16.21 -0.71 -6.78
N GLU A 270 -15.18 -1.41 -6.32
CA GLU A 270 -14.59 -2.54 -7.05
C GLU A 270 -15.55 -3.72 -7.13
N SER A 271 -16.28 -4.03 -6.06
CA SER A 271 -17.29 -5.09 -6.07
C SER A 271 -18.42 -4.84 -7.08
N LEU A 272 -18.82 -3.57 -7.22
CA LEU A 272 -19.79 -3.17 -8.25
C LEU A 272 -19.25 -3.39 -9.67
N LYS A 273 -17.99 -3.04 -9.92
CA LYS A 273 -17.32 -3.30 -11.21
C LYS A 273 -17.23 -4.80 -11.55
N ILE A 274 -16.92 -5.64 -10.54
CA ILE A 274 -16.88 -7.09 -10.72
C ILE A 274 -18.26 -7.65 -11.06
N ARG A 275 -19.28 -7.19 -10.35
CA ARG A 275 -20.67 -7.59 -10.60
C ARG A 275 -21.12 -7.19 -12.01
N ASP A 276 -20.83 -5.97 -12.42
CA ASP A 276 -21.24 -5.47 -13.75
C ASP A 276 -20.54 -6.26 -14.88
N LYS A 277 -19.28 -6.65 -14.72
CA LYS A 277 -18.56 -7.54 -15.65
C LYS A 277 -19.17 -8.95 -15.73
N LYS A 278 -19.76 -9.46 -14.65
CA LYS A 278 -20.45 -10.77 -14.64
C LYS A 278 -21.83 -10.71 -15.30
N ILE A 279 -22.48 -9.54 -15.31
CA ILE A 279 -23.81 -9.34 -15.89
C ILE A 279 -23.72 -9.13 -17.41
N ILE A 280 -22.62 -8.55 -17.91
CA ILE A 280 -22.35 -8.39 -19.33
C ILE A 280 -21.48 -9.58 -19.77
N PRO A 281 -22.02 -10.60 -20.44
CA PRO A 281 -21.20 -11.68 -20.97
C PRO A 281 -20.19 -11.10 -21.96
N PRO A 282 -18.94 -11.60 -22.00
CA PRO A 282 -17.97 -11.14 -22.98
C PRO A 282 -18.50 -11.42 -24.39
N GLU A 283 -18.34 -10.44 -25.27
CA GLU A 283 -18.82 -10.52 -26.69
C GLU A 283 -18.29 -11.74 -27.47
N GLU A 284 -17.39 -12.53 -26.91
CA GLU A 284 -16.80 -13.73 -27.53
C GLU A 284 -17.70 -14.96 -27.54
N GLU A 285 -18.76 -15.05 -26.72
CA GLU A 285 -19.69 -16.20 -26.76
C GLU A 285 -20.71 -16.17 -27.88
N ILE A 286 -20.81 -15.07 -28.63
CA ILE A 286 -21.81 -14.93 -29.73
C ILE A 286 -21.28 -15.53 -31.08
N ILE A 287 -20.02 -15.90 -31.15
CA ILE A 287 -19.38 -16.38 -32.41
C ILE A 287 -19.38 -17.91 -32.57
N GLU A 288 -19.59 -18.71 -31.52
CA GLU A 288 -19.52 -20.17 -31.61
C GLU A 288 -20.83 -20.89 -31.97
N GLU A 289 -22.01 -20.26 -31.88
CA GLU A 289 -23.29 -20.93 -32.25
C GLU A 289 -23.64 -20.93 -33.74
N LYS A 290 -22.78 -20.44 -34.65
CA LYS A 290 -23.05 -20.40 -36.10
C LYS A 290 -22.10 -21.23 -36.97
N LYS A 291 -21.37 -22.20 -36.43
CA LYS A 291 -20.46 -23.07 -37.21
C LYS A 291 -20.68 -24.57 -37.04
N GLU A 292 -21.85 -25.05 -36.67
CA GLU A 292 -22.20 -26.46 -36.76
C GLU A 292 -23.32 -26.73 -37.77
N GLU A 293 -23.15 -26.28 -39.00
CA GLU A 293 -23.79 -26.92 -40.15
C GLU A 293 -22.87 -26.83 -41.37
N GLY A 294 -22.26 -27.96 -41.69
CA GLY A 294 -21.62 -28.19 -42.97
C GLY A 294 -20.12 -28.42 -42.99
N SER A 295 -19.66 -29.62 -42.83
CA SER A 295 -18.84 -30.25 -43.85
C SER A 295 -18.33 -31.63 -43.44
N GLN A 296 -18.66 -32.52 -44.31
CA GLN A 296 -18.21 -33.91 -44.40
C GLN A 296 -16.69 -34.05 -44.52
N LYS A 297 -16.17 -35.15 -43.89
CA LYS A 297 -15.08 -36.05 -44.29
C LYS A 297 -13.94 -35.48 -45.13
N LEU A 298 -12.74 -35.62 -44.56
CA LEU A 298 -11.60 -36.14 -45.33
C LEU A 298 -10.63 -36.92 -44.44
N GLU A 299 -10.14 -38.00 -44.97
CA GLU A 299 -9.48 -39.13 -44.34
C GLU A 299 -8.02 -38.85 -43.91
N VAL A 300 -7.68 -39.49 -42.81
CA VAL A 300 -6.41 -40.15 -42.38
C VAL A 300 -5.28 -40.22 -43.41
N ALA A 301 -4.13 -39.73 -43.02
CA ALA A 301 -2.84 -40.29 -43.43
C ALA A 301 -1.83 -40.20 -42.28
N ASN A 302 -1.50 -41.37 -41.76
CA ASN A 302 -0.35 -41.61 -40.87
C ASN A 302 0.98 -41.27 -41.55
N GLN A 303 1.87 -40.58 -40.83
CA GLN A 303 3.31 -40.82 -40.98
C GLN A 303 4.00 -40.68 -39.63
N LYS A 304 4.58 -41.77 -39.22
CA LYS A 304 5.58 -41.91 -38.14
C LYS A 304 6.84 -41.18 -38.55
N THR A 305 7.43 -40.44 -37.63
CA THR A 305 8.84 -40.06 -37.70
C THR A 305 9.49 -40.37 -36.35
N GLU A 306 10.54 -41.11 -36.40
CA GLU A 306 11.33 -41.66 -35.31
C GLU A 306 12.07 -40.58 -34.53
N VAL A 307 12.15 -40.79 -33.22
CA VAL A 307 12.91 -39.94 -32.28
C VAL A 307 14.30 -40.55 -32.14
N GLU A 308 15.33 -39.88 -32.62
CA GLU A 308 16.71 -40.20 -32.29
C GLU A 308 17.10 -39.56 -30.96
N THR A 309 17.49 -40.43 -30.03
CA THR A 309 18.08 -40.06 -28.73
C THR A 309 19.59 -39.93 -28.87
N HIS A 310 20.14 -38.80 -28.46
CA HIS A 310 21.57 -38.66 -28.16
C HIS A 310 21.80 -38.40 -26.65
N PRO A 311 22.86 -38.96 -26.07
CA PRO A 311 23.02 -39.05 -24.62
C PRO A 311 23.78 -37.85 -24.02
N SER A 312 23.31 -37.49 -22.85
CA SER A 312 23.92 -36.82 -21.71
C SER A 312 25.41 -36.47 -21.78
N SER A 313 25.71 -35.15 -21.57
CA SER A 313 26.97 -34.70 -21.00
C SER A 313 26.75 -34.25 -19.54
N ILE A 314 27.49 -34.90 -18.66
CA ILE A 314 27.59 -34.68 -17.23
C ILE A 314 28.28 -33.33 -17.00
N ILE A 315 27.63 -32.41 -16.29
CA ILE A 315 28.26 -31.18 -15.79
C ILE A 315 28.53 -31.37 -14.31
N GLU A 316 29.81 -31.32 -13.93
CA GLU A 316 30.30 -31.33 -12.57
C GLU A 316 29.85 -30.04 -11.79
N PRO A 317 29.65 -30.13 -10.46
CA PRO A 317 29.25 -28.99 -9.64
C PRO A 317 30.42 -28.04 -9.43
N PRO A 318 30.18 -26.71 -9.40
CA PRO A 318 31.22 -25.74 -9.12
C PRO A 318 31.63 -25.72 -7.63
N ALA A 319 32.93 -25.50 -7.42
CA ALA A 319 33.65 -25.50 -6.16
C ALA A 319 33.08 -24.53 -5.10
N GLU A 320 33.19 -24.94 -3.85
CA GLU A 320 32.91 -24.18 -2.63
C GLU A 320 33.60 -22.81 -2.62
N ILE A 321 32.81 -21.74 -2.49
CA ILE A 321 33.32 -20.40 -2.24
C ILE A 321 33.47 -20.21 -0.73
N ALA A 322 34.71 -19.95 -0.32
CA ALA A 322 35.12 -19.71 1.06
C ALA A 322 34.34 -18.53 1.69
N LYS A 323 33.86 -18.76 2.91
CA LYS A 323 33.18 -17.75 3.75
C LYS A 323 34.14 -16.59 4.08
N PRO A 324 33.71 -15.32 3.93
CA PRO A 324 34.47 -14.18 4.43
C PRO A 324 34.45 -14.12 5.97
N LYS A 325 35.59 -13.81 6.56
CA LYS A 325 35.76 -13.60 7.98
C LYS A 325 34.88 -12.45 8.49
N GLU A 326 34.16 -12.75 9.54
CA GLU A 326 33.33 -11.83 10.33
C GLU A 326 34.21 -10.74 10.97
N GLN A 327 34.17 -9.52 10.44
CA GLN A 327 34.67 -8.34 11.15
C GLN A 327 33.55 -7.81 12.05
N ALA A 328 33.83 -7.78 13.34
CA ALA A 328 32.95 -7.25 14.37
C ALA A 328 32.53 -5.81 14.07
N ARG A 329 31.29 -5.63 13.60
CA ARG A 329 30.65 -4.33 13.49
C ARG A 329 30.18 -3.87 14.87
N ARG A 330 30.73 -2.78 15.35
CA ARG A 330 30.20 -2.03 16.49
C ARG A 330 28.73 -1.69 16.18
N SER A 331 27.83 -2.23 17.00
CA SER A 331 26.40 -1.95 16.92
C SER A 331 26.16 -0.45 17.15
N LYS A 332 25.58 0.21 16.18
CA LYS A 332 24.95 1.53 16.41
C LYS A 332 23.75 1.30 17.33
N PRO A 333 23.45 2.22 18.28
CA PRO A 333 22.29 2.07 19.14
C PRO A 333 21.01 1.98 18.31
N THR A 334 20.13 1.08 18.69
CA THR A 334 18.81 0.91 18.07
C THR A 334 18.01 2.21 18.23
N PHE A 335 17.25 2.59 17.21
CA PHE A 335 16.49 3.83 17.11
C PHE A 335 15.63 4.12 18.36
N GLY A 336 15.02 3.10 18.97
CA GLY A 336 14.30 3.23 20.24
C GLY A 336 15.12 3.77 21.40
N GLN A 337 16.43 3.44 21.46
CA GLN A 337 17.34 4.01 22.47
C GLN A 337 17.62 5.49 22.19
N SER A 338 17.78 5.88 20.92
CA SER A 338 17.99 7.29 20.54
C SER A 338 16.76 8.17 20.81
N LEU A 339 15.54 7.63 20.64
CA LEU A 339 14.31 8.34 20.97
C LEU A 339 14.14 8.48 22.49
N MET A 340 14.37 7.42 23.24
CA MET A 340 14.34 7.45 24.71
C MET A 340 15.38 8.41 25.29
N ASP A 341 16.57 8.50 24.70
CA ASP A 341 17.61 9.44 25.14
C ASP A 341 17.22 10.88 24.81
N LYS A 342 16.59 11.15 23.67
CA LYS A 342 16.06 12.48 23.31
C LYS A 342 14.90 12.89 24.23
N VAL A 343 13.99 11.98 24.53
CA VAL A 343 12.87 12.22 25.44
C VAL A 343 13.36 12.41 26.88
N LYS A 344 14.33 11.58 27.37
CA LYS A 344 14.95 11.79 28.68
C LYS A 344 15.67 13.13 28.79
N LYS A 345 16.48 13.48 27.80
CA LYS A 345 17.21 14.74 27.77
C LYS A 345 16.25 15.94 27.78
N PHE A 346 15.10 15.82 27.10
CA PHE A 346 14.06 16.84 27.12
C PHE A 346 13.41 16.99 28.51
N PHE A 347 13.16 15.88 29.23
CA PHE A 347 12.59 15.94 30.58
C PHE A 347 13.62 16.43 31.62
N GLU A 348 14.92 16.20 31.42
CA GLU A 348 15.98 16.75 32.27
C GLU A 348 16.18 18.26 32.08
N GLU A 349 15.95 18.79 30.86
CA GLU A 349 16.01 20.26 30.58
C GLU A 349 14.77 21.03 31.05
N VAL A 350 13.70 20.38 31.48
CA VAL A 350 12.45 21.01 31.98
C VAL A 350 12.43 21.06 33.52
N GLU A 351 13.33 20.33 34.22
CA GLU A 351 13.45 20.35 35.68
C GLU A 351 14.49 21.39 36.21
N GLU A 352 15.24 22.07 35.33
CA GLU A 352 16.02 23.26 35.64
C GLU A 352 15.26 24.57 35.25
#